data_00284239279c11003d4f11fcc0d3908b
#
_entry.id   00284239279c11003d4f11fcc0d3908b
#
_cell.length_a   1.000
_cell.length_b   1.000
_cell.length_c   1.000
_cell.angle_alpha   90.00
_cell.angle_beta   90.00
_cell.angle_gamma   90.00
#
_symmetry.space_group_name_H-M   'P 1'
#
loop_
_entity.id
_entity.type
_entity.pdbx_description
1 polymer ?
#
loop_
_entity_poly.entity_id
_entity_poly.type
_entity_poly.pdbx_seq_one_letter_code
_entity_poly.pdbx_strand_id
1 'polypeptide(L)'
;MVYLYSVLCCLFLFPYLGWRAGQVLGPRLRRVFWGLLVLIFVLFSIALLIHRRFEADWMSAVMNGSVYIFFSTMYATAVVVGVNILRYIDARTLKLYTSARPAVKQGAKVVAFIAALAVFFTTMVIGHRNVRYPRVMYQKYTVKRLVPEGAQPEKRMRLVFFSDLHIGEAMTSDYIARAVKLIQDQQPDLILCGGDFIDHRAVYAYDPRVMASLRSLHAPLGVYYVLGNHEYRDDLEANIRWVSEVGGTLLRDSIAFPGDGPLTLIGRDDWVNGNRKPFEVIANEADPLRGPVVLMEHTPASIDSIGDSPVDLILCGHTHGGQIWPGQLMVWWRYGMVSGTRPVGEREVCISSGIGSAGATYRVGTRSEIRVYDLYW
;
A
#
# COMPACT_ATOMS: atom_id res chain seq x y z
N MET A 1 10.56 -4.19 15.26
CA MET A 1 9.37 -4.94 15.72
C MET A 1 8.89 -5.99 14.70
N VAL A 2 8.73 -5.66 13.42
CA VAL A 2 8.26 -6.62 12.38
C VAL A 2 9.11 -7.90 12.34
N TYR A 3 10.44 -7.80 12.46
CA TYR A 3 11.34 -8.96 12.49
C TYR A 3 11.10 -9.89 13.68
N LEU A 4 10.85 -9.34 14.86
CA LEU A 4 10.56 -10.15 16.04
C LEU A 4 9.24 -10.92 15.87
N TYR A 5 8.20 -10.27 15.35
CA TYR A 5 6.93 -10.94 15.04
C TYR A 5 7.12 -12.07 14.02
N SER A 6 7.90 -11.83 12.97
CA SER A 6 8.19 -12.83 11.95
C SER A 6 8.89 -14.06 12.53
N VAL A 7 9.90 -13.87 13.37
CA VAL A 7 10.62 -14.96 14.04
C VAL A 7 9.68 -15.72 14.98
N LEU A 8 8.90 -15.02 15.82
CA LEU A 8 7.94 -15.65 16.72
C LEU A 8 6.88 -16.46 15.96
N CYS A 9 6.34 -15.90 14.87
CA CYS A 9 5.41 -16.63 14.02
C CYS A 9 6.05 -17.90 13.45
N CYS A 10 7.28 -17.85 12.98
CA CYS A 10 7.98 -19.02 12.47
C CYS A 10 8.21 -20.09 13.56
N LEU A 11 8.54 -19.67 14.76
CA LEU A 11 8.80 -20.59 15.88
C LEU A 11 7.54 -21.32 16.36
N PHE A 12 6.37 -20.70 16.26
CA PHE A 12 5.12 -21.30 16.74
C PHE A 12 4.24 -21.83 15.60
N LEU A 13 4.07 -21.08 14.53
CA LEU A 13 3.14 -21.44 13.45
C LEU A 13 3.66 -22.60 12.59
N PHE A 14 4.93 -22.63 12.26
CA PHE A 14 5.49 -23.69 11.43
C PHE A 14 5.53 -25.06 12.14
N PRO A 15 5.99 -25.17 13.39
CA PRO A 15 5.89 -26.40 14.13
C PRO A 15 4.44 -26.89 14.29
N TYR A 16 3.50 -25.99 14.56
CA TYR A 16 2.10 -26.33 14.65
C TYR A 16 1.55 -26.88 13.33
N LEU A 17 1.83 -26.20 12.20
CA LEU A 17 1.41 -26.66 10.88
C LEU A 17 2.03 -28.02 10.51
N GLY A 18 3.33 -28.21 10.79
CA GLY A 18 4.03 -29.48 10.57
C GLY A 18 3.45 -30.63 11.40
N TRP A 19 3.13 -30.37 12.66
CA TRP A 19 2.47 -31.36 13.52
C TRP A 19 1.08 -31.73 12.98
N ARG A 20 0.29 -30.77 12.50
CA ARG A 20 -1.05 -31.02 11.94
C ARG A 20 -0.97 -31.74 10.59
N ALA A 21 -0.06 -31.37 9.72
CA ALA A 21 0.19 -32.07 8.46
C ALA A 21 0.60 -33.52 8.69
N GLY A 22 1.38 -33.78 9.76
CA GLY A 22 1.79 -35.13 10.16
C GLY A 22 0.64 -36.08 10.52
N GLN A 23 -0.57 -35.54 10.78
CA GLN A 23 -1.77 -36.36 11.03
C GLN A 23 -2.45 -36.85 9.75
N VAL A 24 -2.06 -36.32 8.61
CA VAL A 24 -2.62 -36.63 7.27
C VAL A 24 -1.60 -37.33 6.40
N LEU A 25 -0.35 -36.87 6.47
CA LEU A 25 0.75 -37.36 5.63
C LEU A 25 1.38 -38.63 6.17
N GLY A 26 1.68 -39.57 5.28
CA GLY A 26 2.48 -40.75 5.63
C GLY A 26 3.92 -40.37 6.05
N PRO A 27 4.69 -41.32 6.68
CA PRO A 27 5.97 -41.00 7.31
C PRO A 27 7.02 -40.36 6.38
N ARG A 28 7.06 -40.75 5.09
CA ARG A 28 8.00 -40.19 4.12
C ARG A 28 7.64 -38.74 3.78
N LEU A 29 6.38 -38.51 3.39
CA LEU A 29 5.88 -37.16 3.05
C LEU A 29 5.93 -36.20 4.24
N ARG A 30 5.69 -36.69 5.45
CA ARG A 30 5.83 -35.90 6.68
C ARG A 30 7.27 -35.41 6.87
N ARG A 31 8.28 -36.26 6.63
CA ARG A 31 9.70 -35.83 6.71
C ARG A 31 10.03 -34.77 5.68
N VAL A 32 9.57 -34.96 4.43
CA VAL A 32 9.76 -33.96 3.38
C VAL A 32 9.08 -32.64 3.74
N PHE A 33 7.86 -32.68 4.23
CA PHE A 33 7.11 -31.48 4.63
C PHE A 33 7.81 -30.73 5.76
N TRP A 34 8.32 -31.41 6.78
CA TRP A 34 9.12 -30.80 7.83
C TRP A 34 10.43 -30.21 7.31
N GLY A 35 11.11 -30.90 6.42
CA GLY A 35 12.32 -30.40 5.76
C GLY A 35 12.06 -29.09 5.00
N LEU A 36 10.92 -28.99 4.26
CA LEU A 36 10.51 -27.78 3.57
C LEU A 36 10.20 -26.65 4.53
N LEU A 37 9.49 -26.90 5.63
CA LEU A 37 9.20 -25.86 6.63
C LEU A 37 10.48 -25.31 7.28
N VAL A 38 11.43 -26.19 7.61
CA VAL A 38 12.75 -25.79 8.14
C VAL A 38 13.53 -24.99 7.10
N LEU A 39 13.56 -25.45 5.85
CA LEU A 39 14.21 -24.73 4.75
C LEU A 39 13.63 -23.33 4.55
N ILE A 40 12.30 -23.20 4.54
CA ILE A 40 11.60 -21.91 4.46
C ILE A 40 12.02 -21.02 5.62
N PHE A 41 12.03 -21.53 6.85
CA PHE A 41 12.43 -20.78 8.03
C PHE A 41 13.88 -20.29 7.91
N VAL A 42 14.80 -21.17 7.50
CA VAL A 42 16.23 -20.84 7.34
C VAL A 42 16.42 -19.78 6.25
N LEU A 43 15.82 -19.97 5.07
CA LEU A 43 15.92 -19.01 3.96
C LEU A 43 15.36 -17.64 4.34
N PHE A 44 14.21 -17.62 5.00
CA PHE A 44 13.59 -16.37 5.48
C PHE A 44 14.48 -15.68 6.54
N SER A 45 15.02 -16.45 7.49
CA SER A 45 15.91 -15.90 8.53
C SER A 45 17.19 -15.33 7.92
N ILE A 46 17.79 -16.05 6.97
CA ILE A 46 18.98 -15.58 6.24
C ILE A 46 18.64 -14.30 5.46
N ALA A 47 17.53 -14.28 4.70
CA ALA A 47 17.10 -13.10 3.97
C ALA A 47 16.93 -11.88 4.88
N LEU A 48 16.32 -12.06 6.05
CA LEU A 48 16.16 -10.98 7.04
C LEU A 48 17.51 -10.47 7.62
N LEU A 49 18.48 -11.36 7.81
CA LEU A 49 19.77 -10.99 8.42
C LEU A 49 20.71 -10.28 7.45
N ILE A 50 20.67 -10.67 6.18
CA ILE A 50 21.67 -10.23 5.21
C ILE A 50 21.16 -9.18 4.21
N HIS A 51 19.84 -8.98 4.07
CA HIS A 51 19.26 -8.04 3.09
C HIS A 51 19.82 -6.61 3.20
N ARG A 52 20.23 -6.17 4.39
CA ARG A 52 20.83 -4.85 4.62
C ARG A 52 22.32 -4.76 4.30
N ARG A 53 22.98 -5.89 4.02
CA ARG A 53 24.45 -5.95 3.82
C ARG A 53 24.86 -6.19 2.38
N PHE A 54 23.96 -6.68 1.52
CA PHE A 54 24.27 -7.07 0.15
C PHE A 54 23.28 -6.44 -0.82
N GLU A 55 23.81 -5.69 -1.79
CA GLU A 55 23.06 -5.00 -2.85
C GLU A 55 23.10 -5.83 -4.14
N ALA A 56 22.39 -6.93 -4.19
CA ALA A 56 22.34 -7.78 -5.37
C ALA A 56 20.90 -8.09 -5.77
N ASP A 57 20.59 -8.03 -7.05
CA ASP A 57 19.23 -8.27 -7.60
C ASP A 57 18.65 -9.62 -7.17
N TRP A 58 19.48 -10.67 -7.08
CA TRP A 58 19.04 -11.98 -6.64
C TRP A 58 18.60 -11.99 -5.16
N MET A 59 19.15 -11.09 -4.33
CA MET A 59 18.79 -10.96 -2.92
C MET A 59 17.36 -10.44 -2.78
N SER A 60 16.99 -9.43 -3.59
CA SER A 60 15.62 -8.92 -3.65
C SER A 60 14.63 -10.03 -4.05
N ALA A 61 15.01 -10.91 -4.98
CA ALA A 61 14.18 -12.04 -5.38
C ALA A 61 14.01 -13.06 -4.24
N VAL A 62 15.08 -13.38 -3.50
CA VAL A 62 15.04 -14.28 -2.34
C VAL A 62 14.18 -13.67 -1.22
N MET A 63 14.35 -12.38 -0.95
CA MET A 63 13.57 -11.66 0.06
C MET A 63 12.09 -11.65 -0.26
N ASN A 64 11.72 -11.27 -1.48
CA ASN A 64 10.34 -11.25 -1.93
C ASN A 64 9.72 -12.65 -1.94
N GLY A 65 10.46 -13.67 -2.41
CA GLY A 65 10.01 -15.07 -2.37
C GLY A 65 9.76 -15.56 -0.95
N SER A 66 10.67 -15.24 -0.02
CA SER A 66 10.55 -15.60 1.39
C SER A 66 9.34 -14.94 2.05
N VAL A 67 9.08 -13.67 1.73
CA VAL A 67 7.92 -12.92 2.22
C VAL A 67 6.61 -13.54 1.71
N TYR A 68 6.54 -13.92 0.44
CA TYR A 68 5.36 -14.58 -0.13
C TYR A 68 5.06 -15.90 0.58
N ILE A 69 6.07 -16.73 0.75
CA ILE A 69 5.95 -18.02 1.42
C ILE A 69 5.52 -17.83 2.88
N PHE A 70 6.13 -16.88 3.59
CA PHE A 70 5.84 -16.61 4.99
C PHE A 70 4.37 -16.20 5.19
N PHE A 71 3.89 -15.16 4.51
CA PHE A 71 2.52 -14.70 4.68
C PHE A 71 1.49 -15.71 4.18
N SER A 72 1.77 -16.41 3.08
CA SER A 72 0.88 -17.48 2.61
C SER A 72 0.80 -18.64 3.60
N THR A 73 1.90 -18.97 4.30
CA THR A 73 1.91 -19.97 5.38
C THR A 73 1.10 -19.50 6.58
N MET A 74 1.14 -18.21 6.93
CA MET A 74 0.28 -17.66 7.98
C MET A 74 -1.20 -17.87 7.67
N TYR A 75 -1.64 -17.57 6.44
CA TYR A 75 -3.04 -17.79 6.04
C TYR A 75 -3.42 -19.27 6.04
N ALA A 76 -2.56 -20.15 5.54
CA ALA A 76 -2.78 -21.58 5.61
C ALA A 76 -2.91 -22.08 7.06
N THR A 77 -2.08 -21.55 7.96
CA THR A 77 -2.14 -21.87 9.38
C THR A 77 -3.44 -21.39 10.03
N ALA A 78 -3.91 -20.19 9.65
CA ALA A 78 -5.18 -19.65 10.13
C ALA A 78 -6.37 -20.57 9.78
N VAL A 79 -6.37 -21.18 8.59
CA VAL A 79 -7.38 -22.20 8.22
C VAL A 79 -7.34 -23.38 9.18
N VAL A 80 -6.16 -23.91 9.47
CA VAL A 80 -6.01 -25.07 10.39
C VAL A 80 -6.43 -24.71 11.80
N VAL A 81 -6.08 -23.53 12.27
CA VAL A 81 -6.51 -23.00 13.59
C VAL A 81 -8.03 -22.86 13.63
N GLY A 82 -8.65 -22.26 12.61
CA GLY A 82 -10.11 -22.12 12.52
C GLY A 82 -10.83 -23.46 12.58
N VAL A 83 -10.35 -24.44 11.81
CA VAL A 83 -10.91 -25.83 11.87
C VAL A 83 -10.79 -26.42 13.27
N ASN A 84 -9.71 -26.18 13.99
CA ASN A 84 -9.56 -26.70 15.35
C ASN A 84 -10.46 -25.98 16.36
N ILE A 85 -10.66 -24.68 16.20
CA ILE A 85 -11.64 -23.92 17.01
C ILE A 85 -13.04 -24.49 16.78
N LEU A 86 -13.45 -24.72 15.53
CA LEU A 86 -14.74 -25.32 15.20
C LEU A 86 -14.90 -26.72 15.82
N ARG A 87 -13.86 -27.57 15.77
CA ARG A 87 -13.85 -28.88 16.41
C ARG A 87 -13.97 -28.80 17.95
N TYR A 88 -13.32 -27.80 18.53
CA TYR A 88 -13.39 -27.55 19.96
C TYR A 88 -14.81 -27.12 20.39
N ILE A 89 -15.44 -26.25 19.61
CA ILE A 89 -16.84 -25.81 19.84
C ILE A 89 -17.78 -27.01 19.65
N ASP A 90 -17.63 -27.77 18.56
CA ASP A 90 -18.46 -28.97 18.29
C ASP A 90 -18.38 -29.98 19.43
N ALA A 91 -17.20 -30.20 20.00
CA ALA A 91 -17.02 -31.12 21.11
C ALA A 91 -17.83 -30.74 22.38
N ARG A 92 -18.16 -29.46 22.53
CA ARG A 92 -18.94 -28.90 23.66
C ARG A 92 -20.41 -28.69 23.35
N THR A 93 -20.77 -28.71 22.08
CA THR A 93 -22.14 -28.40 21.64
C THR A 93 -22.77 -29.59 20.92
N LEU A 94 -22.71 -29.62 19.60
CA LEU A 94 -23.44 -30.57 18.74
C LEU A 94 -22.83 -31.97 18.71
N LYS A 95 -21.55 -32.11 19.03
CA LYS A 95 -20.77 -33.36 19.05
C LYS A 95 -20.77 -34.13 17.70
N LEU A 96 -21.07 -33.44 16.57
CA LEU A 96 -21.16 -34.06 15.24
C LEU A 96 -19.84 -34.68 14.81
N TYR A 97 -18.72 -33.95 14.91
CA TYR A 97 -17.40 -34.47 14.62
C TYR A 97 -16.92 -35.46 15.67
N THR A 98 -17.19 -35.18 16.95
CA THR A 98 -16.74 -36.01 18.09
C THR A 98 -17.35 -37.40 18.04
N SER A 99 -18.64 -37.54 17.69
CA SER A 99 -19.36 -38.82 17.54
C SER A 99 -19.17 -39.48 16.17
N ALA A 100 -18.57 -38.76 15.19
CA ALA A 100 -18.41 -39.31 13.85
C ALA A 100 -17.47 -40.52 13.78
N ARG A 101 -17.70 -41.37 12.77
CA ARG A 101 -16.88 -42.55 12.49
C ARG A 101 -15.41 -42.16 12.19
N PRO A 102 -14.41 -43.01 12.49
CA PRO A 102 -13.00 -42.72 12.25
C PRO A 102 -12.70 -42.29 10.82
N ALA A 103 -13.34 -42.93 9.83
CA ALA A 103 -13.17 -42.56 8.40
C ALA A 103 -13.61 -41.11 8.11
N VAL A 104 -14.73 -40.63 8.68
CA VAL A 104 -15.22 -39.26 8.54
C VAL A 104 -14.24 -38.28 9.19
N LYS A 105 -13.73 -38.61 10.40
CA LYS A 105 -12.70 -37.80 11.07
C LYS A 105 -11.43 -37.67 10.24
N GLN A 106 -10.97 -38.76 9.61
CA GLN A 106 -9.80 -38.75 8.74
C GLN A 106 -10.08 -37.96 7.48
N GLY A 107 -11.24 -38.14 6.84
CA GLY A 107 -11.67 -37.35 5.67
C GLY A 107 -11.69 -35.84 5.99
N ALA A 108 -12.23 -35.44 7.13
CA ALA A 108 -12.26 -34.04 7.54
C ALA A 108 -10.85 -33.45 7.76
N LYS A 109 -9.87 -34.24 8.23
CA LYS A 109 -8.46 -33.80 8.30
C LYS A 109 -7.85 -33.58 6.94
N VAL A 110 -8.10 -34.49 5.99
CA VAL A 110 -7.63 -34.39 4.60
C VAL A 110 -8.22 -33.14 3.93
N VAL A 111 -9.53 -32.92 4.07
CA VAL A 111 -10.19 -31.70 3.53
C VAL A 111 -9.58 -30.42 4.11
N ALA A 112 -9.35 -30.38 5.42
CA ALA A 112 -8.72 -29.23 6.07
C ALA A 112 -7.27 -28.99 5.55
N PHE A 113 -6.53 -30.05 5.32
CA PHE A 113 -5.17 -29.96 4.76
C PHE A 113 -5.19 -29.44 3.32
N ILE A 114 -6.09 -29.97 2.47
CA ILE A 114 -6.27 -29.50 1.09
C ILE A 114 -6.71 -28.02 1.08
N ALA A 115 -7.65 -27.62 1.95
CA ALA A 115 -8.08 -26.25 2.08
C ALA A 115 -6.92 -25.31 2.48
N ALA A 116 -6.08 -25.73 3.43
CA ALA A 116 -4.89 -24.95 3.81
C ALA A 116 -3.90 -24.81 2.65
N LEU A 117 -3.65 -25.85 1.88
CA LEU A 117 -2.81 -25.78 0.66
C LEU A 117 -3.44 -24.86 -0.40
N ALA A 118 -4.74 -24.96 -0.63
CA ALA A 118 -5.44 -24.09 -1.57
C ALA A 118 -5.32 -22.62 -1.15
N VAL A 119 -5.52 -22.30 0.13
CA VAL A 119 -5.34 -20.94 0.65
C VAL A 119 -3.89 -20.48 0.53
N PHE A 120 -2.90 -21.34 0.81
CA PHE A 120 -1.49 -21.03 0.63
C PHE A 120 -1.18 -20.58 -0.81
N PHE A 121 -1.51 -21.40 -1.80
CA PHE A 121 -1.23 -21.07 -3.20
C PHE A 121 -2.06 -19.89 -3.71
N THR A 122 -3.32 -19.81 -3.33
CA THR A 122 -4.21 -18.71 -3.73
C THR A 122 -3.70 -17.38 -3.19
N THR A 123 -3.34 -17.31 -1.90
CA THR A 123 -2.83 -16.07 -1.30
C THR A 123 -1.45 -15.70 -1.83
N MET A 124 -0.61 -16.66 -2.17
CA MET A 124 0.68 -16.41 -2.81
C MET A 124 0.50 -15.74 -4.19
N VAL A 125 -0.40 -16.28 -5.02
CA VAL A 125 -0.70 -15.71 -6.34
C VAL A 125 -1.38 -14.34 -6.23
N ILE A 126 -2.41 -14.22 -5.39
CA ILE A 126 -3.14 -12.97 -5.18
C ILE A 126 -2.21 -11.91 -4.60
N GLY A 127 -1.41 -12.25 -3.58
CA GLY A 127 -0.49 -11.34 -2.92
C GLY A 127 0.52 -10.73 -3.89
N HIS A 128 1.07 -11.54 -4.79
CA HIS A 128 1.96 -11.09 -5.86
C HIS A 128 1.23 -10.21 -6.89
N ARG A 129 0.08 -10.68 -7.40
CA ARG A 129 -0.69 -9.96 -8.44
C ARG A 129 -1.16 -8.60 -7.98
N ASN A 130 -1.60 -8.47 -6.73
CA ASN A 130 -2.12 -7.24 -6.18
C ASN A 130 -1.07 -6.13 -6.07
N VAL A 131 0.21 -6.46 -5.96
CA VAL A 131 1.30 -5.48 -6.06
C VAL A 131 1.66 -5.24 -7.52
N ARG A 132 1.90 -6.33 -8.28
CA ARG A 132 2.52 -6.24 -9.61
C ARG A 132 1.66 -5.57 -10.67
N TYR A 133 0.34 -5.61 -10.51
CA TYR A 133 -0.63 -5.07 -11.47
C TYR A 133 -1.53 -4.04 -10.79
N PRO A 134 -1.06 -2.78 -10.64
CA PRO A 134 -1.88 -1.72 -10.07
C PRO A 134 -3.16 -1.53 -10.88
N ARG A 135 -4.23 -1.16 -10.20
CA ARG A 135 -5.49 -0.77 -10.84
C ARG A 135 -5.55 0.74 -11.03
N VAL A 136 -6.29 1.16 -12.04
CA VAL A 136 -6.64 2.56 -12.25
C VAL A 136 -8.04 2.78 -11.68
N MET A 137 -8.16 3.73 -10.76
CA MET A 137 -9.42 4.08 -10.12
C MET A 137 -9.88 5.45 -10.64
N TYR A 138 -10.92 5.44 -11.47
CA TYR A 138 -11.47 6.67 -12.04
C TYR A 138 -12.53 7.26 -11.14
N GLN A 139 -12.46 8.57 -10.92
CA GLN A 139 -13.42 9.36 -10.16
C GLN A 139 -13.75 10.63 -10.94
N LYS A 140 -15.05 10.93 -11.03
CA LYS A 140 -15.52 12.25 -11.47
C LYS A 140 -15.87 13.05 -10.22
N TYR A 141 -15.33 14.24 -10.11
CA TYR A 141 -15.62 15.12 -8.99
C TYR A 141 -15.97 16.53 -9.49
N THR A 142 -17.13 17.03 -9.11
CA THR A 142 -17.55 18.40 -9.44
C THR A 142 -17.46 19.28 -8.21
N VAL A 143 -16.73 20.37 -8.31
CA VAL A 143 -16.61 21.39 -7.28
C VAL A 143 -17.88 22.23 -7.28
N LYS A 144 -18.86 21.79 -6.50
CA LYS A 144 -20.22 22.34 -6.52
C LYS A 144 -20.28 23.85 -6.26
N ARG A 145 -19.45 24.37 -5.35
CA ARG A 145 -19.43 25.81 -5.02
C ARG A 145 -19.04 26.70 -6.22
N LEU A 146 -18.43 26.15 -7.26
CA LEU A 146 -18.01 26.87 -8.46
C LEU A 146 -18.97 26.71 -9.65
N VAL A 147 -19.99 25.85 -9.51
CA VAL A 147 -21.00 25.60 -10.54
C VAL A 147 -22.31 26.20 -10.07
N PRO A 148 -22.89 27.18 -10.79
CA PRO A 148 -24.19 27.73 -10.46
C PRO A 148 -25.27 26.64 -10.37
N GLU A 149 -26.27 26.83 -9.51
CA GLU A 149 -27.37 25.88 -9.37
C GLU A 149 -28.09 25.67 -10.71
N GLY A 150 -28.23 24.41 -11.10
CA GLY A 150 -28.85 24.02 -12.38
C GLY A 150 -27.97 24.15 -13.63
N ALA A 151 -26.75 24.69 -13.49
CA ALA A 151 -25.76 24.75 -14.57
C ALA A 151 -24.96 23.47 -14.74
N GLN A 152 -24.34 23.30 -15.90
CA GLN A 152 -23.34 22.27 -16.13
C GLN A 152 -21.94 22.89 -15.94
N PRO A 153 -20.96 22.12 -15.42
CA PRO A 153 -19.59 22.59 -15.32
C PRO A 153 -19.00 22.85 -16.70
N GLU A 154 -18.32 23.99 -16.87
CA GLU A 154 -17.75 24.42 -18.16
C GLU A 154 -16.29 23.99 -18.32
N LYS A 155 -15.60 23.76 -17.21
CA LYS A 155 -14.16 23.45 -17.17
C LYS A 155 -13.92 22.03 -16.66
N ARG A 156 -12.86 21.43 -17.21
CA ARG A 156 -12.42 20.08 -16.81
C ARG A 156 -10.91 20.03 -16.74
N MET A 157 -10.39 19.28 -15.77
CA MET A 157 -8.97 18.94 -15.63
C MET A 157 -8.84 17.49 -15.22
N ARG A 158 -7.89 16.75 -15.80
CA ARG A 158 -7.56 15.38 -15.38
C ARG A 158 -6.34 15.39 -14.48
N LEU A 159 -6.56 15.05 -13.21
CA LEU A 159 -5.50 14.80 -12.25
C LEU A 159 -5.18 13.31 -12.21
N VAL A 160 -3.90 12.95 -12.23
CA VAL A 160 -3.46 11.60 -11.85
C VAL A 160 -2.71 11.69 -10.54
N PHE A 161 -3.26 11.07 -9.50
CA PHE A 161 -2.66 10.97 -8.18
C PHE A 161 -2.11 9.57 -7.93
N PHE A 162 -0.87 9.50 -7.47
CA PHE A 162 -0.26 8.29 -6.95
C PHE A 162 0.53 8.60 -5.69
N SER A 163 0.75 7.61 -4.84
CA SER A 163 1.51 7.71 -3.59
C SER A 163 2.22 6.40 -3.30
N ASP A 164 3.11 6.40 -2.32
CA ASP A 164 3.69 5.20 -1.76
C ASP A 164 4.40 4.34 -2.82
N LEU A 165 5.23 4.96 -3.65
CA LEU A 165 5.98 4.27 -4.69
C LEU A 165 7.05 3.36 -4.09
N HIS A 166 7.64 3.76 -2.95
CA HIS A 166 8.65 3.03 -2.18
C HIS A 166 9.77 2.48 -3.04
N ILE A 167 10.41 3.37 -3.80
CA ILE A 167 11.60 3.01 -4.59
C ILE A 167 12.65 2.47 -3.62
N GLY A 168 13.05 1.21 -3.83
CA GLY A 168 13.94 0.49 -2.95
C GLY A 168 14.20 -0.92 -3.46
N GLU A 169 14.73 -1.78 -2.60
CA GLU A 169 15.07 -3.17 -2.95
C GLU A 169 13.87 -3.97 -3.50
N ALA A 170 12.68 -3.67 -3.03
CA ALA A 170 11.46 -4.40 -3.36
C ALA A 170 10.81 -3.95 -4.67
N MET A 171 10.89 -2.64 -4.99
CA MET A 171 10.30 -2.03 -6.18
C MET A 171 11.38 -1.85 -7.26
N THR A 172 11.50 -2.83 -8.15
CA THR A 172 12.51 -2.87 -9.21
C THR A 172 12.33 -1.77 -10.25
N SER A 173 13.41 -1.41 -10.97
CA SER A 173 13.37 -0.45 -12.07
C SER A 173 12.31 -0.79 -13.14
N ASP A 174 12.11 -2.08 -13.44
CA ASP A 174 11.07 -2.54 -14.36
C ASP A 174 9.65 -2.28 -13.82
N TYR A 175 9.47 -2.36 -12.49
CA TYR A 175 8.20 -1.99 -11.88
C TYR A 175 7.95 -0.49 -12.01
N ILE A 176 8.96 0.32 -11.73
CA ILE A 176 8.89 1.78 -11.84
C ILE A 176 8.55 2.20 -13.27
N ALA A 177 9.23 1.63 -14.26
CA ALA A 177 8.95 1.91 -15.67
C ALA A 177 7.49 1.60 -16.06
N ARG A 178 6.94 0.46 -15.58
CA ARG A 178 5.52 0.14 -15.81
C ARG A 178 4.57 1.07 -15.07
N ALA A 179 4.92 1.50 -13.85
CA ALA A 179 4.13 2.45 -13.08
C ALA A 179 4.06 3.81 -13.79
N VAL A 180 5.19 4.30 -14.26
CA VAL A 180 5.29 5.54 -15.06
C VAL A 180 4.44 5.43 -16.33
N LYS A 181 4.59 4.32 -17.07
CA LYS A 181 3.76 4.09 -18.27
C LYS A 181 2.27 4.08 -17.93
N LEU A 182 1.86 3.42 -16.85
CA LEU A 182 0.46 3.36 -16.42
C LEU A 182 -0.09 4.77 -16.12
N ILE A 183 0.71 5.63 -15.50
CA ILE A 183 0.35 7.03 -15.22
C ILE A 183 0.20 7.82 -16.53
N GLN A 184 1.20 7.74 -17.42
CA GLN A 184 1.20 8.47 -18.70
C GLN A 184 0.06 8.02 -19.63
N ASP A 185 -0.28 6.72 -19.64
CA ASP A 185 -1.39 6.18 -20.43
C ASP A 185 -2.75 6.82 -20.05
N GLN A 186 -2.84 7.47 -18.89
CA GLN A 186 -4.06 8.20 -18.46
C GLN A 186 -4.19 9.59 -19.08
N GLN A 187 -3.17 10.09 -19.81
CA GLN A 187 -3.13 11.42 -20.39
C GLN A 187 -3.45 12.52 -19.37
N PRO A 188 -2.67 12.64 -18.29
CA PRO A 188 -2.92 13.61 -17.22
C PRO A 188 -2.69 15.05 -17.71
N ASP A 189 -3.55 15.99 -17.27
CA ASP A 189 -3.26 17.41 -17.31
C ASP A 189 -2.30 17.82 -16.19
N LEU A 190 -2.38 17.13 -15.04
CA LEU A 190 -1.58 17.34 -13.84
C LEU A 190 -1.26 15.99 -13.15
N ILE A 191 -0.01 15.82 -12.72
CA ILE A 191 0.41 14.64 -11.96
C ILE A 191 0.76 15.03 -10.53
N LEU A 192 0.23 14.27 -9.56
CA LEU A 192 0.41 14.51 -8.14
C LEU A 192 0.99 13.26 -7.46
N CYS A 193 2.14 13.42 -6.80
CA CYS A 193 2.78 12.38 -5.98
C CYS A 193 2.58 12.66 -4.49
N GLY A 194 1.82 11.79 -3.83
CA GLY A 194 1.39 11.95 -2.44
C GLY A 194 2.38 11.43 -1.39
N GLY A 195 3.70 11.46 -1.64
CA GLY A 195 4.73 11.08 -0.67
C GLY A 195 5.09 9.60 -0.65
N ASP A 196 6.06 9.23 0.18
CA ASP A 196 6.66 7.90 0.29
C ASP A 196 7.12 7.38 -1.08
N PHE A 197 7.86 8.21 -1.83
CA PHE A 197 8.42 7.83 -3.13
C PHE A 197 9.72 7.02 -2.97
N ILE A 198 10.51 7.24 -1.88
CA ILE A 198 11.72 6.46 -1.55
C ILE A 198 11.45 5.65 -0.27
N ASP A 199 11.86 4.36 -0.21
CA ASP A 199 11.57 3.51 0.95
C ASP A 199 12.56 3.76 2.11
N HIS A 200 13.86 3.44 1.93
CA HIS A 200 14.86 3.55 3.01
C HIS A 200 16.20 4.11 2.55
N ARG A 201 16.61 3.89 1.31
CA ARG A 201 17.95 4.23 0.81
C ARG A 201 17.84 4.92 -0.54
N ALA A 202 18.25 6.17 -0.57
CA ALA A 202 18.26 6.98 -1.77
C ALA A 202 19.04 6.34 -2.96
N VAL A 203 20.02 5.46 -2.67
CA VAL A 203 20.82 4.80 -3.72
C VAL A 203 19.98 4.09 -4.78
N TYR A 204 18.87 3.44 -4.40
CA TYR A 204 17.98 2.77 -5.35
C TYR A 204 17.18 3.77 -6.22
N ALA A 205 16.89 4.93 -5.67
CA ALA A 205 16.22 6.01 -6.40
C ALA A 205 17.14 6.66 -7.43
N TYR A 206 18.47 6.58 -7.23
CA TYR A 206 19.48 7.05 -8.16
C TYR A 206 19.93 6.00 -9.20
N ASP A 207 19.30 4.81 -9.25
CA ASP A 207 19.51 3.88 -10.38
C ASP A 207 19.20 4.60 -11.69
N PRO A 208 20.10 4.59 -12.71
CA PRO A 208 19.89 5.31 -13.95
C PRO A 208 18.59 4.98 -14.68
N ARG A 209 18.11 3.73 -14.58
CA ARG A 209 16.85 3.30 -15.20
C ARG A 209 15.64 3.86 -14.46
N VAL A 210 15.72 3.93 -13.13
CA VAL A 210 14.69 4.55 -12.27
C VAL A 210 14.61 6.04 -12.59
N MET A 211 15.75 6.74 -12.56
CA MET A 211 15.85 8.17 -12.89
C MET A 211 15.32 8.49 -14.29
N ALA A 212 15.72 7.69 -15.30
CA ALA A 212 15.24 7.87 -16.66
C ALA A 212 13.72 7.69 -16.78
N SER A 213 13.17 6.68 -16.09
CA SER A 213 11.73 6.43 -16.07
C SER A 213 10.98 7.60 -15.45
N LEU A 214 11.40 8.08 -14.28
CA LEU A 214 10.69 9.14 -13.56
C LEU A 214 10.84 10.51 -14.25
N ARG A 215 11.98 10.82 -14.86
CA ARG A 215 12.16 12.00 -15.71
C ARG A 215 11.25 12.00 -16.94
N SER A 216 10.75 10.85 -17.35
CA SER A 216 9.78 10.78 -18.44
C SER A 216 8.33 11.10 -18.02
N LEU A 217 8.05 11.18 -16.71
CA LEU A 217 6.77 11.68 -16.23
C LEU A 217 6.61 13.15 -16.63
N HIS A 218 5.55 13.44 -17.36
CA HIS A 218 5.23 14.79 -17.77
C HIS A 218 3.71 15.00 -17.85
N ALA A 219 3.29 16.20 -17.54
CA ALA A 219 1.93 16.68 -17.73
C ALA A 219 1.97 18.16 -18.08
N PRO A 220 1.01 18.70 -18.86
CA PRO A 220 1.00 20.11 -19.26
C PRO A 220 1.09 21.10 -18.10
N LEU A 221 0.49 20.75 -16.95
CA LEU A 221 0.47 21.57 -15.74
C LEU A 221 1.55 21.17 -14.71
N GLY A 222 2.42 20.22 -15.06
CA GLY A 222 3.56 19.82 -14.24
C GLY A 222 3.32 18.56 -13.39
N VAL A 223 4.37 18.20 -12.64
CA VAL A 223 4.42 17.07 -11.71
C VAL A 223 4.76 17.61 -10.33
N TYR A 224 3.90 17.41 -9.36
CA TYR A 224 4.06 17.93 -8.00
C TYR A 224 4.18 16.79 -6.99
N TYR A 225 5.03 17.02 -5.99
CA TYR A 225 5.34 16.06 -4.92
C TYR A 225 5.08 16.69 -3.56
N VAL A 226 4.64 15.88 -2.61
CA VAL A 226 4.77 16.15 -1.18
C VAL A 226 5.65 15.08 -0.54
N LEU A 227 6.23 15.37 0.62
CA LEU A 227 6.99 14.37 1.37
C LEU A 227 6.04 13.46 2.15
N GLY A 228 6.45 12.18 2.29
CA GLY A 228 5.88 11.25 3.24
C GLY A 228 6.82 10.99 4.42
N ASN A 229 6.43 10.08 5.30
CA ASN A 229 7.22 9.78 6.48
C ASN A 229 8.50 8.96 6.17
N HIS A 230 8.58 8.30 5.01
CA HIS A 230 9.77 7.57 4.61
C HIS A 230 10.90 8.47 4.16
N GLU A 231 10.60 9.59 3.53
CA GLU A 231 11.62 10.59 3.15
C GLU A 231 12.40 11.14 4.35
N TYR A 232 11.81 11.07 5.56
CA TYR A 232 12.45 11.50 6.82
C TYR A 232 13.32 10.42 7.49
N ARG A 233 13.35 9.19 6.96
CA ARG A 233 14.05 8.05 7.59
C ARG A 233 15.53 7.96 7.26
N ASP A 234 15.99 8.64 6.22
CA ASP A 234 17.36 8.65 5.75
C ASP A 234 17.83 10.10 5.50
N ASP A 235 18.53 10.39 4.46
CA ASP A 235 18.98 11.74 4.09
C ASP A 235 17.84 12.57 3.45
N LEU A 236 17.13 13.31 4.29
CA LEU A 236 16.03 14.19 3.86
C LEU A 236 16.44 15.17 2.76
N GLU A 237 17.63 15.78 2.88
CA GLU A 237 18.11 16.75 1.91
C GLU A 237 18.39 16.10 0.55
N ALA A 238 18.92 14.88 0.54
CA ALA A 238 19.09 14.12 -0.69
C ALA A 238 17.73 13.79 -1.32
N ASN A 239 16.73 13.39 -0.51
CA ASN A 239 15.38 13.08 -0.96
C ASN A 239 14.69 14.33 -1.56
N ILE A 240 14.88 15.50 -0.94
CA ILE A 240 14.38 16.78 -1.47
C ILE A 240 15.04 17.13 -2.81
N ARG A 241 16.36 17.03 -2.91
CA ARG A 241 17.10 17.29 -4.16
C ARG A 241 16.66 16.36 -5.27
N TRP A 242 16.46 15.08 -4.95
CA TRP A 242 16.01 14.06 -5.91
C TRP A 242 14.72 14.44 -6.63
N VAL A 243 13.74 15.06 -5.94
CA VAL A 243 12.49 15.53 -6.58
C VAL A 243 12.77 16.50 -7.72
N SER A 244 13.66 17.46 -7.52
CA SER A 244 14.03 18.41 -8.59
C SER A 244 14.81 17.71 -9.72
N GLU A 245 15.65 16.73 -9.39
CA GLU A 245 16.45 15.98 -10.37
C GLU A 245 15.61 15.07 -11.28
N VAL A 246 14.44 14.64 -10.83
CA VAL A 246 13.47 13.93 -11.67
C VAL A 246 12.49 14.86 -12.39
N GLY A 247 12.65 16.17 -12.24
CA GLY A 247 11.84 17.19 -12.92
C GLY A 247 10.52 17.49 -12.22
N GLY A 248 10.39 17.16 -10.93
CA GLY A 248 9.21 17.46 -10.11
C GLY A 248 9.32 18.77 -9.36
N THR A 249 8.18 19.29 -8.93
CA THR A 249 8.05 20.43 -8.01
C THR A 249 7.65 19.92 -6.63
N LEU A 250 8.49 20.13 -5.63
CA LEU A 250 8.18 19.79 -4.25
C LEU A 250 7.33 20.89 -3.61
N LEU A 251 6.20 20.51 -3.02
CA LEU A 251 5.43 21.37 -2.14
C LEU A 251 5.64 20.90 -0.70
N ARG A 252 6.04 21.83 0.15
CA ARG A 252 6.32 21.59 1.55
C ARG A 252 5.76 22.74 2.38
N ASP A 253 4.58 22.56 2.97
CA ASP A 253 3.79 23.60 3.63
C ASP A 253 3.68 24.88 2.78
N SER A 254 3.27 24.70 1.53
CA SER A 254 3.23 25.75 0.52
C SER A 254 2.10 25.52 -0.49
N ILE A 255 1.80 26.55 -1.25
CA ILE A 255 0.83 26.50 -2.35
C ILE A 255 1.52 26.66 -3.70
N ALA A 256 0.83 26.18 -4.75
CA ALA A 256 1.18 26.41 -6.14
C ALA A 256 -0.09 26.65 -6.98
N PHE A 257 0.11 27.29 -8.12
CA PHE A 257 -0.91 27.51 -9.13
C PHE A 257 -0.44 26.88 -10.45
N PRO A 258 -0.69 25.56 -10.65
CA PRO A 258 -0.21 24.85 -11.82
C PRO A 258 -0.56 25.56 -13.14
N GLY A 259 0.48 25.88 -13.96
CA GLY A 259 0.33 26.61 -15.22
C GLY A 259 -0.25 28.02 -15.07
N ASP A 260 -0.09 28.67 -13.91
CA ASP A 260 -0.72 29.95 -13.55
C ASP A 260 -2.26 29.92 -13.69
N GLY A 261 -2.80 28.70 -13.72
CA GLY A 261 -4.22 28.41 -13.89
C GLY A 261 -5.09 28.66 -12.65
N PRO A 262 -6.36 28.32 -12.71
CA PRO A 262 -7.31 28.57 -11.64
C PRO A 262 -7.14 27.59 -10.45
N LEU A 263 -6.57 26.42 -10.65
CA LEU A 263 -6.38 25.44 -9.59
C LEU A 263 -5.40 25.97 -8.53
N THR A 264 -5.79 25.91 -7.26
CA THR A 264 -4.88 26.08 -6.14
C THR A 264 -4.50 24.69 -5.62
N LEU A 265 -3.19 24.40 -5.62
CA LEU A 265 -2.64 23.16 -5.09
C LEU A 265 -1.92 23.47 -3.78
N ILE A 266 -2.39 22.88 -2.68
CA ILE A 266 -1.79 22.95 -1.35
C ILE A 266 -0.99 21.67 -1.12
N GLY A 267 0.31 21.76 -0.81
CA GLY A 267 1.12 20.62 -0.39
C GLY A 267 1.57 20.77 1.05
N ARG A 268 1.15 19.81 1.90
CA ARG A 268 1.57 19.73 3.29
C ARG A 268 2.87 18.95 3.42
N ASP A 269 3.71 19.40 4.36
CA ASP A 269 4.79 18.57 4.87
C ASP A 269 4.22 17.41 5.69
N ASP A 270 4.94 16.28 5.81
CA ASP A 270 4.45 15.16 6.62
C ASP A 270 4.42 15.51 8.10
N TRP A 271 3.49 14.90 8.82
CA TRP A 271 3.30 15.14 10.26
C TRP A 271 4.49 14.74 11.13
N VAL A 272 5.40 13.90 10.61
CA VAL A 272 6.67 13.54 11.25
C VAL A 272 7.55 14.78 11.47
N ASN A 273 7.42 15.81 10.61
CA ASN A 273 8.03 17.09 10.86
C ASN A 273 7.26 17.87 11.93
N GLY A 274 7.75 17.84 13.17
CA GLY A 274 7.15 18.58 14.27
C GLY A 274 7.14 20.13 14.10
N ASN A 275 7.87 20.65 13.09
CA ASN A 275 7.98 22.09 12.80
C ASN A 275 7.16 22.50 11.56
N ARG A 276 6.25 21.64 11.06
CA ARG A 276 5.40 22.00 9.92
C ARG A 276 4.49 23.18 10.26
N LYS A 277 4.20 24.01 9.26
CA LYS A 277 3.32 25.17 9.45
C LYS A 277 1.91 24.75 9.90
N PRO A 278 1.22 25.53 10.73
CA PRO A 278 -0.20 25.32 10.95
C PRO A 278 -0.97 25.34 9.62
N PHE A 279 -1.99 24.49 9.53
CA PHE A 279 -2.73 24.35 8.26
C PHE A 279 -3.43 25.66 7.85
N GLU A 280 -3.98 26.37 8.82
CA GLU A 280 -4.72 27.62 8.63
C GLU A 280 -3.85 28.71 7.99
N VAL A 281 -2.55 28.73 8.31
CA VAL A 281 -1.60 29.70 7.71
C VAL A 281 -1.50 29.48 6.21
N ILE A 282 -1.42 28.21 5.77
CA ILE A 282 -1.29 27.86 4.35
C ILE A 282 -2.64 28.00 3.64
N ALA A 283 -3.72 27.56 4.28
CA ALA A 283 -5.07 27.61 3.71
C ALA A 283 -5.54 29.06 3.46
N ASN A 284 -5.10 30.02 4.29
CA ASN A 284 -5.41 31.45 4.10
C ASN A 284 -4.73 32.06 2.86
N GLU A 285 -3.72 31.41 2.29
CA GLU A 285 -3.09 31.84 1.04
C GLU A 285 -3.90 31.37 -0.19
N ALA A 286 -4.83 30.42 -0.02
CA ALA A 286 -5.66 29.91 -1.10
C ALA A 286 -6.83 30.86 -1.39
N ASP A 287 -7.02 31.22 -2.67
CA ASP A 287 -8.17 31.96 -3.13
C ASP A 287 -9.25 30.98 -3.69
N PRO A 288 -10.31 30.71 -2.92
CA PRO A 288 -11.36 29.80 -3.37
C PRO A 288 -12.17 30.33 -4.56
N LEU A 289 -12.16 31.65 -4.80
CA LEU A 289 -12.86 32.25 -5.94
C LEU A 289 -12.09 32.06 -7.25
N ARG A 290 -10.79 31.83 -7.19
CA ARG A 290 -9.95 31.57 -8.35
C ARG A 290 -10.34 30.24 -9.05
N GLY A 291 -10.65 29.21 -8.27
CA GLY A 291 -10.98 27.87 -8.81
C GLY A 291 -10.96 26.76 -7.75
N PRO A 292 -10.84 25.50 -8.18
CA PRO A 292 -10.72 24.37 -7.27
C PRO A 292 -9.50 24.48 -6.33
N VAL A 293 -9.67 24.00 -5.10
CA VAL A 293 -8.58 23.91 -4.11
C VAL A 293 -8.34 22.45 -3.77
N VAL A 294 -7.17 21.94 -4.12
CA VAL A 294 -6.74 20.56 -3.88
C VAL A 294 -5.65 20.53 -2.84
N LEU A 295 -5.82 19.71 -1.81
CA LEU A 295 -4.84 19.48 -0.75
C LEU A 295 -4.17 18.12 -0.95
N MET A 296 -2.84 18.10 -0.97
CA MET A 296 -2.04 16.89 -0.79
C MET A 296 -1.45 16.85 0.62
N GLU A 297 -1.71 15.76 1.33
CA GLU A 297 -1.08 15.44 2.61
C GLU A 297 -0.82 13.93 2.64
N HIS A 298 0.44 13.51 2.86
CA HIS A 298 0.75 12.08 2.80
C HIS A 298 0.00 11.28 3.84
N THR A 299 0.21 11.59 5.13
CA THR A 299 -0.45 10.90 6.24
C THR A 299 -1.84 11.50 6.49
N PRO A 300 -2.92 10.71 6.47
CA PRO A 300 -4.29 11.23 6.64
C PRO A 300 -4.60 11.58 8.11
N ALA A 301 -3.69 12.32 8.77
CA ALA A 301 -3.79 12.63 10.18
C ALA A 301 -4.60 13.91 10.46
N SER A 302 -4.64 14.84 9.50
CA SER A 302 -5.25 16.17 9.67
C SER A 302 -6.65 16.29 9.09
N ILE A 303 -7.21 15.25 8.49
CA ILE A 303 -8.49 15.32 7.75
C ILE A 303 -9.61 15.92 8.61
N ASP A 304 -9.68 15.52 9.88
CA ASP A 304 -10.73 16.00 10.80
C ASP A 304 -10.44 17.42 11.34
N SER A 305 -9.22 17.95 11.20
CA SER A 305 -8.80 19.26 11.69
C SER A 305 -8.77 20.34 10.61
N ILE A 306 -9.12 20.02 9.36
CA ILE A 306 -9.12 20.99 8.24
C ILE A 306 -10.22 22.05 8.39
N GLY A 307 -11.22 21.82 9.26
CA GLY A 307 -12.24 22.82 9.60
C GLY A 307 -13.02 23.34 8.39
N ASP A 308 -13.39 24.63 8.41
CA ASP A 308 -14.13 25.31 7.35
C ASP A 308 -13.22 25.87 6.23
N SER A 309 -12.05 25.25 6.02
CA SER A 309 -11.13 25.66 4.96
C SER A 309 -11.73 25.54 3.57
N PRO A 310 -11.22 26.30 2.57
CA PRO A 310 -11.74 26.30 1.21
C PRO A 310 -11.37 25.06 0.39
N VAL A 311 -10.82 24.01 1.01
CA VAL A 311 -10.38 22.80 0.31
C VAL A 311 -11.55 22.00 -0.23
N ASP A 312 -11.53 21.65 -1.51
CA ASP A 312 -12.53 20.84 -2.18
C ASP A 312 -12.19 19.35 -2.21
N LEU A 313 -10.91 19.03 -2.47
CA LEU A 313 -10.43 17.66 -2.62
C LEU A 313 -9.17 17.46 -1.78
N ILE A 314 -9.16 16.39 -0.97
CA ILE A 314 -8.03 16.00 -0.14
C ILE A 314 -7.48 14.67 -0.66
N LEU A 315 -6.19 14.59 -0.94
CA LEU A 315 -5.50 13.43 -1.47
C LEU A 315 -4.43 12.96 -0.49
N CYS A 316 -4.60 11.73 0.03
CA CYS A 316 -3.69 11.10 1.00
C CYS A 316 -3.19 9.73 0.52
N GLY A 317 -2.03 9.33 1.04
CA GLY A 317 -1.43 8.00 0.90
C GLY A 317 -1.28 7.26 2.22
N HIS A 318 -0.03 6.78 2.51
CA HIS A 318 0.45 6.27 3.78
C HIS A 318 -0.11 4.91 4.23
N THR A 319 -1.41 4.67 4.06
CA THR A 319 -2.09 3.54 4.71
C THR A 319 -1.85 2.20 4.03
N HIS A 320 -1.42 2.19 2.76
CA HIS A 320 -1.38 1.02 1.88
C HIS A 320 -2.70 0.22 1.87
N GLY A 321 -3.80 0.82 2.35
CA GLY A 321 -5.04 0.10 2.61
C GLY A 321 -4.86 -1.07 3.58
N GLY A 322 -3.92 -0.97 4.54
CA GLY A 322 -3.56 -2.03 5.49
C GLY A 322 -2.78 -3.18 4.88
N GLN A 323 -2.37 -3.09 3.62
CA GLN A 323 -1.50 -3.96 2.82
C GLN A 323 -1.80 -5.48 2.95
N ILE A 324 -1.78 -6.05 4.15
CA ILE A 324 -1.92 -7.48 4.44
C ILE A 324 -3.03 -7.68 5.48
N TRP A 325 -4.10 -8.39 5.10
CA TRP A 325 -5.17 -8.71 6.03
C TRP A 325 -4.65 -9.48 7.26
N PRO A 326 -5.01 -9.11 8.50
CA PRO A 326 -6.09 -8.20 8.91
C PRO A 326 -5.66 -6.75 9.17
N GLY A 327 -4.55 -6.27 8.62
CA GLY A 327 -4.05 -4.89 8.78
C GLY A 327 -5.09 -3.81 8.42
N GLN A 328 -6.06 -4.14 7.54
CA GLN A 328 -7.19 -3.28 7.21
C GLN A 328 -8.00 -2.86 8.43
N LEU A 329 -8.14 -3.74 9.42
CA LEU A 329 -8.88 -3.44 10.66
C LEU A 329 -8.18 -2.35 11.47
N MET A 330 -6.84 -2.37 11.51
CA MET A 330 -6.04 -1.35 12.20
C MET A 330 -6.15 0.00 11.49
N VAL A 331 -6.04 0.02 10.15
CA VAL A 331 -6.17 1.23 9.35
C VAL A 331 -7.57 1.82 9.51
N TRP A 332 -8.61 1.00 9.42
CA TRP A 332 -9.99 1.45 9.64
C TRP A 332 -10.19 2.03 11.04
N TRP A 333 -9.67 1.36 12.05
CA TRP A 333 -9.77 1.85 13.43
C TRP A 333 -9.08 3.20 13.62
N ARG A 334 -7.93 3.42 12.96
CA ARG A 334 -7.13 4.63 13.11
C ARG A 334 -7.66 5.82 12.31
N TYR A 335 -8.16 5.58 11.08
CA TYR A 335 -8.51 6.64 10.12
C TYR A 335 -9.98 6.64 9.68
N GLY A 336 -10.81 5.75 10.20
CA GLY A 336 -12.22 5.61 9.85
C GLY A 336 -12.49 5.09 8.44
N MET A 337 -11.44 4.89 7.63
CA MET A 337 -11.51 4.26 6.31
C MET A 337 -10.20 3.57 5.97
N VAL A 338 -10.26 2.55 5.14
CA VAL A 338 -9.09 1.75 4.73
C VAL A 338 -8.39 2.38 3.53
N SER A 339 -9.13 2.63 2.47
CA SER A 339 -8.76 3.33 1.24
C SER A 339 -10.04 3.64 0.46
N GLY A 340 -9.92 4.48 -0.55
CA GLY A 340 -11.08 4.89 -1.36
C GLY A 340 -11.36 6.37 -1.23
N THR A 341 -12.59 6.76 -1.57
CA THR A 341 -13.08 8.14 -1.46
C THR A 341 -14.32 8.19 -0.59
N ARG A 342 -14.46 9.27 0.17
CA ARG A 342 -15.67 9.58 0.92
C ARG A 342 -15.94 11.08 0.95
N PRO A 343 -17.19 11.52 0.98
CA PRO A 343 -17.53 12.91 1.27
C PRO A 343 -17.27 13.22 2.75
N VAL A 344 -16.77 14.42 3.04
CA VAL A 344 -16.62 14.98 4.38
C VAL A 344 -17.13 16.45 4.31
N GLY A 345 -18.39 16.67 4.68
CA GLY A 345 -19.08 17.92 4.36
C GLY A 345 -19.24 18.09 2.86
N GLU A 346 -18.84 19.24 2.32
CA GLU A 346 -18.93 19.54 0.87
C GLU A 346 -17.67 19.07 0.09
N ARG A 347 -16.64 18.62 0.78
CA ARG A 347 -15.38 18.17 0.19
C ARG A 347 -15.32 16.66 -0.03
N GLU A 348 -14.43 16.23 -0.88
CA GLU A 348 -14.10 14.82 -1.05
C GLU A 348 -12.73 14.49 -0.44
N VAL A 349 -12.65 13.39 0.30
CA VAL A 349 -11.41 12.86 0.86
C VAL A 349 -11.09 11.54 0.17
N CYS A 350 -9.88 11.44 -0.37
CA CYS A 350 -9.33 10.23 -0.95
C CYS A 350 -8.13 9.74 -0.12
N ILE A 351 -8.19 8.50 0.33
CA ILE A 351 -7.01 7.79 0.85
C ILE A 351 -6.65 6.72 -0.17
N SER A 352 -5.51 6.89 -0.84
CA SER A 352 -4.99 5.90 -1.78
C SER A 352 -4.41 4.70 -1.05
N SER A 353 -4.54 3.52 -1.65
CA SER A 353 -3.79 2.34 -1.18
C SER A 353 -2.34 2.32 -1.67
N GLY A 354 -1.92 3.32 -2.43
CA GLY A 354 -0.57 3.44 -2.96
C GLY A 354 -0.28 2.57 -4.18
N ILE A 355 0.66 3.00 -5.01
CA ILE A 355 1.07 2.28 -6.21
C ILE A 355 2.11 1.20 -5.90
N GLY A 356 3.04 1.47 -4.97
CA GLY A 356 4.09 0.56 -4.53
C GLY A 356 3.70 -0.33 -3.35
N SER A 357 4.64 -0.65 -2.50
CA SER A 357 4.42 -1.51 -1.32
C SER A 357 5.53 -1.28 -0.28
N ALA A 358 5.18 -0.98 0.95
CA ALA A 358 6.15 -0.80 2.03
C ALA A 358 6.76 -2.14 2.45
N GLY A 359 8.07 -2.26 2.37
CA GLY A 359 8.85 -3.41 2.82
C GLY A 359 8.55 -4.71 2.07
N ALA A 360 7.35 -5.25 2.17
CA ALA A 360 6.96 -6.52 1.56
C ALA A 360 6.19 -6.31 0.25
N THR A 361 6.65 -6.87 -0.87
CA THR A 361 5.92 -6.85 -2.15
C THR A 361 4.74 -7.81 -2.19
N TYR A 362 3.90 -7.75 -1.15
CA TYR A 362 2.80 -8.68 -0.94
C TYR A 362 1.56 -7.96 -0.42
N ARG A 363 0.43 -8.14 -1.09
CA ARG A 363 -0.84 -7.51 -0.71
C ARG A 363 -1.99 -8.51 -0.73
N VAL A 364 -2.65 -8.70 0.40
CA VAL A 364 -3.89 -9.48 0.52
C VAL A 364 -4.96 -8.65 1.23
N GLY A 365 -6.14 -8.55 0.60
CA GLY A 365 -7.21 -7.67 1.07
C GLY A 365 -7.13 -6.23 0.55
N THR A 366 -6.05 -5.87 -0.15
CA THR A 366 -5.85 -4.59 -0.83
C THR A 366 -5.10 -4.80 -2.14
N ARG A 367 -5.05 -3.80 -3.00
CA ARG A 367 -4.35 -3.83 -4.27
C ARG A 367 -3.69 -2.48 -4.55
N SER A 368 -2.51 -2.50 -5.15
CA SER A 368 -1.86 -1.29 -5.66
C SER A 368 -2.76 -0.52 -6.62
N GLU A 369 -2.70 0.82 -6.57
CA GLU A 369 -3.57 1.65 -7.41
C GLU A 369 -2.97 3.01 -7.72
N ILE A 370 -3.47 3.61 -8.78
CA ILE A 370 -3.42 5.06 -9.04
C ILE A 370 -4.84 5.60 -9.09
N ARG A 371 -5.01 6.88 -8.77
CA ARG A 371 -6.28 7.60 -8.82
C ARG A 371 -6.29 8.59 -9.98
N VAL A 372 -7.34 8.53 -10.78
CA VAL A 372 -7.58 9.46 -11.90
C VAL A 372 -8.83 10.24 -11.57
N TYR A 373 -8.67 11.53 -11.37
CA TYR A 373 -9.75 12.46 -11.14
C TYR A 373 -10.03 13.25 -12.40
N ASP A 374 -11.24 13.13 -12.95
CA ASP A 374 -11.78 14.14 -13.84
C ASP A 374 -12.46 15.18 -12.96
N LEU A 375 -11.76 16.29 -12.70
CA LEU A 375 -12.22 17.41 -11.90
C LEU A 375 -12.98 18.40 -12.77
N TYR A 376 -14.19 18.77 -12.34
CA TYR A 376 -15.10 19.67 -13.05
C TYR A 376 -15.46 20.88 -12.19
N TRP A 377 -15.55 22.07 -12.82
CA TRP A 377 -16.01 23.30 -12.16
C TRP A 377 -16.58 24.35 -13.11
#